data_953c6fb15d463453659ddaa9100407b7
#
_entry.id   953c6fb15d463453659ddaa9100407b7
#
_cell.length_a   1.000
_cell.length_b   1.000
_cell.length_c   1.000
_cell.angle_alpha   90.00
_cell.angle_beta   90.00
_cell.angle_gamma   90.00
#
_symmetry.space_group_name_H-M   'P 1'
#
loop_
_entity.id
_entity.type
_entity.pdbx_description
1 polymer ?
#
loop_
_entity_poly.entity_id
_entity_poly.type
_entity_poly.pdbx_seq_one_letter_code
_entity_poly.pdbx_strand_id
1 'polypeptide(L)'
;MSPWALLARFCAAVMLVLLTAACEGPNWGKDNAGGTIRFDDWTPIEVSQLTANLPEVLSGLPLKDAKRTLRNNSVQHDVVTITDRGWANAQRMIAPYSYFGEHAFSQLGSREGFEQWVRQRFPQAKEIEFLDVLPVTHPRTAVRGHVATIIGTNQQDQKFRCAMAHAGYGGPRLSETSTDIFRIQEFKSTLQIRLCATRASATWLQDRMQRVAF
;
A
#
# COMPACT_ATOMS: atom_id res chain seq x y z
N MET A 1 -13.76 25.07 53.05
CA MET A 1 -13.76 24.93 51.57
C MET A 1 -15.20 24.98 51.12
N SER A 2 -15.53 25.85 50.19
CA SER A 2 -16.90 26.01 49.70
C SER A 2 -17.31 24.80 48.86
N PRO A 3 -18.54 24.32 48.97
CA PRO A 3 -19.02 23.16 48.20
C PRO A 3 -18.92 23.37 46.69
N TRP A 4 -18.95 24.57 46.23
CA TRP A 4 -18.76 24.95 44.82
C TRP A 4 -17.35 24.69 44.26
N ALA A 5 -16.30 24.79 45.12
CA ALA A 5 -14.93 24.52 44.71
C ALA A 5 -14.68 22.99 44.52
N LEU A 6 -15.38 22.15 45.26
CA LEU A 6 -15.35 20.69 45.09
C LEU A 6 -16.07 20.26 43.81
N LEU A 7 -17.23 20.86 43.53
CA LEU A 7 -17.99 20.55 42.31
C LEU A 7 -17.24 20.93 41.04
N ALA A 8 -16.59 22.11 41.03
CA ALA A 8 -15.79 22.55 39.90
C ALA A 8 -14.56 21.67 39.61
N ARG A 9 -13.91 21.16 40.67
CA ARG A 9 -12.79 20.21 40.54
C ARG A 9 -13.23 18.84 40.02
N PHE A 10 -14.42 18.39 40.46
CA PHE A 10 -14.99 17.12 40.02
C PHE A 10 -15.38 17.20 38.52
N CYS A 11 -16.05 18.27 38.11
CA CYS A 11 -16.39 18.50 36.69
C CYS A 11 -15.16 18.62 35.80
N ALA A 12 -14.10 19.30 36.24
CA ALA A 12 -12.85 19.42 35.50
C ALA A 12 -12.15 18.05 35.35
N ALA A 13 -12.13 17.22 36.39
CA ALA A 13 -11.56 15.88 36.34
C ALA A 13 -12.35 14.94 35.40
N VAL A 14 -13.68 14.99 35.44
CA VAL A 14 -14.56 14.21 34.57
C VAL A 14 -14.39 14.65 33.09
N MET A 15 -14.30 15.95 32.82
CA MET A 15 -14.03 16.47 31.48
C MET A 15 -12.67 16.04 30.96
N LEU A 16 -11.63 16.02 31.80
CA LEU A 16 -10.29 15.56 31.41
C LEU A 16 -10.28 14.07 31.05
N VAL A 17 -10.98 13.25 31.84
CA VAL A 17 -11.11 11.79 31.57
C VAL A 17 -11.92 11.54 30.30
N LEU A 18 -12.98 12.31 30.04
CA LEU A 18 -13.76 12.19 28.81
C LEU A 18 -12.97 12.63 27.56
N LEU A 19 -12.11 13.63 27.69
CA LEU A 19 -11.23 14.08 26.60
C LEU A 19 -10.12 13.08 26.29
N THR A 20 -9.58 12.38 27.29
CA THR A 20 -8.58 11.33 27.07
C THR A 20 -9.21 10.05 26.50
N ALA A 21 -10.41 9.67 26.92
CA ALA A 21 -11.13 8.52 26.37
C ALA A 21 -11.60 8.74 24.91
N ALA A 22 -11.83 10.00 24.51
CA ALA A 22 -12.18 10.32 23.12
C ALA A 22 -10.98 10.24 22.14
N CYS A 23 -9.74 10.18 22.65
CA CYS A 23 -8.54 10.03 21.83
C CYS A 23 -8.09 8.57 21.67
N GLU A 24 -8.63 7.63 22.42
CA GLU A 24 -8.41 6.21 22.19
C GLU A 24 -9.35 5.72 21.09
N GLY A 25 -8.98 6.02 19.85
CA GLY A 25 -9.61 5.38 18.69
C GLY A 25 -9.41 3.86 18.77
N PRO A 26 -10.40 3.04 18.36
CA PRO A 26 -10.32 1.60 18.51
C PRO A 26 -9.13 1.04 17.72
N ASN A 27 -8.31 0.30 18.43
CA ASN A 27 -7.24 -0.58 17.94
C ASN A 27 -6.41 -0.08 16.75
N TRP A 28 -5.49 0.83 17.01
CA TRP A 28 -4.46 1.22 16.06
C TRP A 28 -3.30 0.21 16.13
N GLY A 29 -3.13 -0.61 15.08
CA GLY A 29 -1.92 -1.42 14.89
C GLY A 29 -0.79 -0.56 14.32
N LYS A 30 0.47 -0.98 14.53
CA LYS A 30 1.62 -0.39 13.84
C LYS A 30 1.86 -1.17 12.55
N ASP A 31 2.06 -0.49 11.43
CA ASP A 31 2.55 -1.12 10.22
C ASP A 31 4.05 -1.48 10.38
N ASN A 32 4.58 -2.23 9.43
CA ASN A 32 5.99 -2.61 9.42
C ASN A 32 6.96 -1.43 9.25
N ALA A 33 6.45 -0.23 9.01
CA ALA A 33 7.19 1.03 8.94
C ALA A 33 7.03 1.89 10.21
N GLY A 34 6.33 1.36 11.25
CA GLY A 34 6.10 2.08 12.51
C GLY A 34 4.90 3.04 12.47
N GLY A 35 4.18 3.12 11.36
CA GLY A 35 2.93 3.87 11.23
C GLY A 35 1.78 3.18 11.95
N THR A 36 0.89 3.96 12.52
CA THR A 36 -0.31 3.44 13.19
C THR A 36 -1.39 3.11 12.16
N ILE A 37 -1.78 1.85 12.05
CA ILE A 37 -2.82 1.39 11.14
C ILE A 37 -3.99 0.87 11.94
N ARG A 38 -5.19 1.34 11.63
CA ARG A 38 -6.42 0.72 12.10
C ARG A 38 -6.73 -0.46 11.18
N PHE A 39 -6.62 -1.66 11.69
CA PHE A 39 -7.05 -2.88 10.99
C PHE A 39 -8.50 -3.19 11.38
N ASP A 40 -9.37 -3.14 10.40
CA ASP A 40 -10.59 -3.89 10.46
C ASP A 40 -10.24 -5.38 10.26
N ASP A 41 -11.07 -6.28 10.78
CA ASP A 41 -10.79 -7.71 10.70
C ASP A 41 -10.64 -8.17 9.26
N TRP A 42 -9.60 -8.97 9.01
CA TRP A 42 -9.37 -9.56 7.71
C TRP A 42 -10.35 -10.71 7.45
N THR A 43 -11.12 -10.59 6.40
CA THR A 43 -12.04 -11.64 5.95
C THR A 43 -11.43 -12.44 4.82
N PRO A 44 -11.36 -13.78 4.91
CA PRO A 44 -11.00 -14.62 3.77
C PRO A 44 -11.95 -14.39 2.60
N ILE A 45 -11.41 -14.35 1.39
CA ILE A 45 -12.18 -14.25 0.14
C ILE A 45 -11.63 -15.24 -0.88
N GLU A 46 -12.44 -15.57 -1.87
CA GLU A 46 -11.97 -16.31 -3.03
C GLU A 46 -11.04 -15.46 -3.89
N VAL A 47 -10.03 -16.09 -4.51
CA VAL A 47 -9.07 -15.38 -5.38
C VAL A 47 -9.78 -14.67 -6.55
N SER A 48 -10.89 -15.22 -7.03
CA SER A 48 -11.75 -14.63 -8.06
C SER A 48 -12.45 -13.32 -7.63
N GLN A 49 -12.53 -13.05 -6.33
CA GLN A 49 -13.17 -11.87 -5.76
C GLN A 49 -12.21 -10.70 -5.53
N LEU A 50 -10.92 -10.87 -5.85
CA LEU A 50 -9.93 -9.78 -5.72
C LEU A 50 -10.35 -8.55 -6.54
N THR A 51 -10.13 -7.37 -5.99
CA THR A 51 -10.49 -6.09 -6.62
C THR A 51 -9.73 -5.84 -7.92
N ALA A 52 -8.46 -6.22 -7.94
CA ALA A 52 -7.65 -6.19 -9.16
C ALA A 52 -7.69 -7.57 -9.84
N ASN A 53 -7.59 -7.60 -11.17
CA ASN A 53 -7.54 -8.82 -11.96
C ASN A 53 -6.21 -9.61 -11.77
N LEU A 54 -5.79 -9.78 -10.52
CA LEU A 54 -4.52 -10.44 -10.16
C LEU A 54 -4.39 -11.87 -10.68
N PRO A 55 -5.44 -12.72 -10.72
CA PRO A 55 -5.35 -14.06 -11.29
C PRO A 55 -4.89 -14.06 -12.75
N GLU A 56 -5.31 -13.06 -13.52
CA GLU A 56 -4.91 -12.88 -14.92
C GLU A 56 -3.51 -12.28 -15.03
N VAL A 57 -3.25 -11.21 -14.27
CA VAL A 57 -1.97 -10.48 -14.25
C VAL A 57 -0.83 -11.38 -13.77
N LEU A 58 -1.06 -12.19 -12.74
CA LEU A 58 -0.07 -13.09 -12.15
C LEU A 58 -0.25 -14.53 -12.61
N SER A 59 -0.85 -14.73 -13.81
CA SER A 59 -1.07 -16.06 -14.36
C SER A 59 0.22 -16.90 -14.39
N GLY A 60 0.10 -18.17 -14.00
CA GLY A 60 1.23 -19.08 -13.84
C GLY A 60 1.89 -19.07 -12.46
N LEU A 61 1.45 -18.19 -11.55
CA LEU A 61 1.85 -18.20 -10.15
C LEU A 61 0.71 -18.76 -9.26
N PRO A 62 1.03 -19.52 -8.21
CA PRO A 62 0.02 -20.03 -7.28
C PRO A 62 -0.48 -18.91 -6.38
N LEU A 63 -1.72 -18.44 -6.60
CA LEU A 63 -2.38 -17.48 -5.71
C LEU A 63 -3.10 -18.25 -4.59
N LYS A 64 -2.82 -17.89 -3.33
CA LYS A 64 -3.35 -18.55 -2.12
C LYS A 64 -3.80 -17.51 -1.11
N ASP A 65 -4.62 -17.93 -0.14
CA ASP A 65 -4.95 -17.17 1.07
C ASP A 65 -5.30 -15.71 0.78
N ALA A 66 -6.25 -15.49 -0.13
CA ALA A 66 -6.74 -14.16 -0.39
C ALA A 66 -7.60 -13.65 0.78
N LYS A 67 -7.36 -12.41 1.18
CA LYS A 67 -8.06 -11.76 2.30
C LYS A 67 -8.40 -10.33 1.94
N ARG A 68 -9.50 -9.86 2.49
CA ARG A 68 -9.99 -8.48 2.33
C ARG A 68 -10.20 -7.82 3.67
N THR A 69 -9.91 -6.53 3.75
CA THR A 69 -10.39 -5.66 4.82
C THR A 69 -10.88 -4.33 4.26
N LEU A 70 -11.76 -3.67 5.00
CA LEU A 70 -12.22 -2.32 4.72
C LEU A 70 -11.64 -1.37 5.76
N ARG A 71 -10.83 -0.42 5.32
CA ARG A 71 -10.24 0.60 6.20
C ARG A 71 -11.17 1.81 6.26
N ASN A 72 -11.65 2.14 7.47
CA ASN A 72 -12.50 3.31 7.70
C ASN A 72 -13.66 3.43 6.71
N ASN A 73 -14.20 2.33 6.20
CA ASN A 73 -15.23 2.28 5.16
C ASN A 73 -14.89 3.06 3.88
N SER A 74 -13.62 3.37 3.67
CA SER A 74 -13.18 4.22 2.54
C SER A 74 -12.21 3.51 1.61
N VAL A 75 -11.41 2.58 2.12
CA VAL A 75 -10.42 1.85 1.34
C VAL A 75 -10.66 0.37 1.44
N GLN A 76 -10.94 -0.25 0.30
CA GLN A 76 -10.90 -1.71 0.19
C GLN A 76 -9.46 -2.15 -0.01
N HIS A 77 -9.04 -3.11 0.78
CA HIS A 77 -7.68 -3.61 0.79
C HIS A 77 -7.69 -5.12 0.67
N ASP A 78 -7.14 -5.63 -0.42
CA ASP A 78 -7.03 -7.05 -0.71
C ASP A 78 -5.56 -7.47 -0.65
N VAL A 79 -5.29 -8.60 0.00
CA VAL A 79 -3.97 -9.22 0.03
C VAL A 79 -4.10 -10.67 -0.43
N VAL A 80 -3.19 -11.10 -1.27
CA VAL A 80 -3.08 -12.49 -1.69
C VAL A 80 -1.65 -12.98 -1.52
N THR A 81 -1.50 -14.15 -0.92
CA THR A 81 -0.23 -14.86 -0.83
C THR A 81 0.06 -15.58 -2.13
N ILE A 82 1.29 -15.50 -2.62
CA ILE A 82 1.71 -16.13 -3.88
C ILE A 82 2.65 -17.30 -3.57
N THR A 83 3.64 -17.03 -2.73
CA THR A 83 4.59 -18.03 -2.22
C THR A 83 4.89 -17.72 -0.76
N ASP A 84 5.64 -18.55 -0.07
CA ASP A 84 6.06 -18.28 1.33
C ASP A 84 6.79 -16.94 1.50
N ARG A 85 7.31 -16.39 0.40
CA ARG A 85 8.05 -15.10 0.39
C ARG A 85 7.51 -14.14 -0.67
N GLY A 86 6.30 -14.38 -1.18
CA GLY A 86 5.66 -13.59 -2.23
C GLY A 86 4.22 -13.24 -1.90
N TRP A 87 3.83 -12.01 -2.19
CA TRP A 87 2.47 -11.51 -1.99
C TRP A 87 2.14 -10.39 -2.98
N ALA A 88 0.86 -10.19 -3.21
CA ALA A 88 0.34 -8.98 -3.85
C ALA A 88 -0.68 -8.31 -2.92
N ASN A 89 -0.68 -6.99 -2.96
CA ASN A 89 -1.53 -6.13 -2.15
C ASN A 89 -2.16 -5.08 -3.05
N ALA A 90 -3.47 -5.16 -3.23
CA ALA A 90 -4.27 -4.20 -3.98
C ALA A 90 -5.11 -3.35 -3.05
N GLN A 91 -5.09 -2.04 -3.24
CA GLN A 91 -5.95 -1.12 -2.49
C GLN A 91 -6.78 -0.29 -3.47
N ARG A 92 -8.04 -0.09 -3.15
CA ARG A 92 -8.96 0.74 -3.93
C ARG A 92 -9.73 1.68 -3.01
N MET A 93 -9.75 2.96 -3.35
CA MET A 93 -10.65 3.92 -2.73
C MET A 93 -12.07 3.68 -3.21
N ILE A 94 -12.96 3.35 -2.29
CA ILE A 94 -14.39 3.10 -2.57
C ILE A 94 -15.24 4.36 -2.34
N ALA A 95 -14.81 5.27 -1.48
CA ALA A 95 -15.48 6.54 -1.31
C ALA A 95 -15.28 7.43 -2.56
N PRO A 96 -16.35 8.06 -3.09
CA PRO A 96 -16.32 8.71 -4.40
C PRO A 96 -15.33 9.87 -4.51
N TYR A 97 -15.04 10.57 -3.43
CA TYR A 97 -14.15 11.74 -3.39
C TYR A 97 -12.87 11.52 -2.60
N SER A 98 -12.53 10.27 -2.30
CA SER A 98 -11.31 9.92 -1.57
C SER A 98 -10.21 9.44 -2.52
N TYR A 99 -8.97 9.86 -2.24
CA TYR A 99 -7.78 9.58 -3.03
C TYR A 99 -6.62 9.27 -2.11
N PHE A 100 -5.63 8.57 -2.64
CA PHE A 100 -4.38 8.35 -1.90
C PHE A 100 -3.63 9.66 -1.76
N GLY A 101 -3.28 10.02 -0.54
CA GLY A 101 -2.68 11.30 -0.21
C GLY A 101 -1.27 11.50 -0.75
N GLU A 102 -0.75 12.71 -0.58
CA GLU A 102 0.52 13.19 -1.12
C GLU A 102 1.74 12.31 -0.77
N HIS A 103 1.75 11.67 0.40
CA HIS A 103 2.82 10.76 0.79
C HIS A 103 2.89 9.50 -0.09
N ALA A 104 1.74 8.94 -0.48
CA ALA A 104 1.71 7.84 -1.46
C ALA A 104 2.23 8.31 -2.83
N PHE A 105 2.04 9.58 -3.15
CA PHE A 105 2.51 10.21 -4.37
C PHE A 105 4.04 10.30 -4.46
N SER A 106 4.71 10.72 -3.38
CA SER A 106 6.17 10.80 -3.33
C SER A 106 6.82 9.43 -3.51
N GLN A 107 6.21 8.38 -2.95
CA GLN A 107 6.68 7.00 -3.11
C GLN A 107 6.44 6.43 -4.52
N LEU A 108 5.36 6.83 -5.18
CA LEU A 108 4.97 6.33 -6.51
C LEU A 108 5.58 7.13 -7.65
N GLY A 109 5.90 8.40 -7.42
CA GLY A 109 6.24 9.37 -8.46
C GLY A 109 7.71 9.37 -8.88
N SER A 110 8.64 8.96 -8.03
CA SER A 110 10.06 8.97 -8.32
C SER A 110 10.71 7.60 -8.14
N ARG A 111 11.83 7.40 -8.83
CA ARG A 111 12.68 6.21 -8.67
C ARG A 111 13.22 6.13 -7.24
N GLU A 112 13.70 7.24 -6.71
CA GLU A 112 14.28 7.34 -5.38
C GLU A 112 13.25 6.98 -4.30
N GLY A 113 12.02 7.49 -4.41
CA GLY A 113 10.93 7.17 -3.49
C GLY A 113 10.55 5.69 -3.55
N PHE A 114 10.54 5.09 -4.74
CA PHE A 114 10.33 3.66 -4.91
C PHE A 114 11.47 2.83 -4.30
N GLU A 115 12.74 3.19 -4.53
CA GLU A 115 13.89 2.50 -3.94
C GLU A 115 13.87 2.60 -2.41
N GLN A 116 13.51 3.76 -1.85
CA GLN A 116 13.34 3.93 -0.42
C GLN A 116 12.22 3.02 0.13
N TRP A 117 11.08 2.98 -0.56
CA TRP A 117 9.97 2.09 -0.22
C TRP A 117 10.40 0.61 -0.23
N VAL A 118 11.17 0.17 -1.22
CA VAL A 118 11.72 -1.19 -1.28
C VAL A 118 12.62 -1.46 -0.08
N ARG A 119 13.56 -0.57 0.26
CA ARG A 119 14.46 -0.75 1.41
C ARG A 119 13.70 -0.90 2.72
N GLN A 120 12.62 -0.15 2.92
CA GLN A 120 11.75 -0.26 4.09
C GLN A 120 11.06 -1.63 4.22
N ARG A 121 10.89 -2.37 3.11
CA ARG A 121 10.29 -3.72 3.09
C ARG A 121 11.28 -4.84 3.45
N PHE A 122 12.56 -4.51 3.57
CA PHE A 122 13.62 -5.44 3.92
C PHE A 122 14.49 -4.88 5.07
N PRO A 123 13.91 -4.60 6.25
CA PRO A 123 14.64 -3.96 7.34
C PRO A 123 15.81 -4.83 7.88
N GLN A 124 15.78 -6.14 7.59
CA GLN A 124 16.82 -7.08 7.96
C GLN A 124 17.88 -7.29 6.87
N ALA A 125 17.79 -6.60 5.73
CA ALA A 125 18.82 -6.66 4.71
C ALA A 125 20.04 -5.83 5.14
N LYS A 126 21.24 -6.41 5.03
CA LYS A 126 22.51 -5.66 5.16
C LYS A 126 22.71 -4.76 3.94
N GLU A 127 22.41 -5.32 2.79
CA GLU A 127 22.62 -4.72 1.49
C GLU A 127 21.46 -5.02 0.55
N ILE A 128 21.08 -4.04 -0.29
CA ILE A 128 20.13 -4.20 -1.38
C ILE A 128 20.70 -3.50 -2.60
N GLU A 129 20.90 -4.28 -3.65
CA GLU A 129 21.28 -3.81 -4.99
C GLU A 129 20.07 -3.87 -5.92
N PHE A 130 19.85 -2.80 -6.67
CA PHE A 130 18.81 -2.72 -7.69
C PHE A 130 19.46 -3.03 -9.04
N LEU A 131 19.13 -4.18 -9.63
CA LEU A 131 19.64 -4.58 -10.95
C LEU A 131 18.95 -3.80 -12.06
N ASP A 132 17.59 -3.76 -11.98
CA ASP A 132 16.76 -3.04 -12.93
C ASP A 132 15.69 -2.28 -12.17
N VAL A 133 15.48 -1.01 -12.50
CA VAL A 133 14.34 -0.21 -12.04
C VAL A 133 13.67 0.39 -13.27
N LEU A 134 12.44 -0.04 -13.54
CA LEU A 134 11.69 0.34 -14.73
C LEU A 134 10.40 1.06 -14.32
N PRO A 135 9.98 2.11 -15.03
CA PRO A 135 8.70 2.76 -14.79
C PRO A 135 7.55 1.84 -15.22
N VAL A 136 6.44 1.91 -14.50
CA VAL A 136 5.19 1.28 -14.94
C VAL A 136 4.47 2.24 -15.86
N THR A 137 3.96 1.71 -16.98
CA THR A 137 3.10 2.43 -17.91
C THR A 137 1.81 1.65 -18.12
N HIS A 138 0.73 2.33 -18.50
CA HIS A 138 -0.53 1.68 -18.81
C HIS A 138 -1.22 2.38 -19.98
N PRO A 139 -1.76 1.62 -20.97
CA PRO A 139 -2.29 2.22 -22.20
C PRO A 139 -3.58 3.02 -22.03
N ARG A 140 -4.37 2.71 -20.98
CA ARG A 140 -5.73 3.25 -20.80
C ARG A 140 -5.92 4.11 -19.55
N THR A 141 -4.99 4.07 -18.62
CA THR A 141 -5.14 4.69 -17.30
C THR A 141 -3.87 5.44 -16.93
N ALA A 142 -3.99 6.59 -16.30
CA ALA A 142 -2.83 7.24 -15.72
C ALA A 142 -2.23 6.33 -14.66
N VAL A 143 -0.95 6.01 -14.81
CA VAL A 143 -0.20 5.16 -13.87
C VAL A 143 1.07 5.87 -13.47
N ARG A 144 1.41 5.79 -12.19
CA ARG A 144 2.72 6.14 -11.68
C ARG A 144 3.23 5.04 -10.80
N GLY A 145 4.45 4.62 -11.02
CA GLY A 145 5.09 3.60 -10.21
C GLY A 145 6.27 2.98 -10.92
N HIS A 146 6.89 2.06 -10.21
CA HIS A 146 8.08 1.38 -10.69
C HIS A 146 8.01 -0.12 -10.36
N VAL A 147 8.77 -0.86 -11.12
CA VAL A 147 9.12 -2.25 -10.85
C VAL A 147 10.62 -2.38 -10.75
N ALA A 148 11.10 -3.32 -9.95
CA ALA A 148 12.53 -3.61 -9.88
C ALA A 148 12.82 -5.09 -9.75
N THR A 149 14.00 -5.49 -10.20
CA THR A 149 14.68 -6.69 -9.76
C THR A 149 15.71 -6.27 -8.72
N ILE A 150 15.65 -6.86 -7.54
CA ILE A 150 16.61 -6.62 -6.48
C ILE A 150 17.34 -7.91 -6.10
N ILE A 151 18.59 -7.78 -5.72
CA ILE A 151 19.33 -8.78 -4.96
C ILE A 151 19.73 -8.17 -3.63
N GLY A 152 19.86 -8.99 -2.62
CA GLY A 152 20.29 -8.52 -1.31
C GLY A 152 20.88 -9.64 -0.48
N THR A 153 21.45 -9.24 0.64
CA THR A 153 22.03 -10.12 1.64
C THR A 153 21.39 -9.79 2.98
N ASN A 154 20.91 -10.80 3.69
CA ASN A 154 20.34 -10.61 5.02
C ASN A 154 21.43 -10.63 6.12
N GLN A 155 21.03 -10.47 7.39
CA GLN A 155 21.94 -10.46 8.55
C GLN A 155 22.73 -11.78 8.73
N GLN A 156 22.25 -12.88 8.16
CA GLN A 156 22.89 -14.20 8.18
C GLN A 156 23.73 -14.48 6.92
N ASP A 157 24.06 -13.45 6.15
CA ASP A 157 24.79 -13.53 4.88
C ASP A 157 24.12 -14.39 3.80
N GLN A 158 22.82 -14.66 3.96
CA GLN A 158 22.05 -15.38 2.95
C GLN A 158 21.61 -14.41 1.84
N LYS A 159 21.88 -14.80 0.62
CA LYS A 159 21.47 -14.04 -0.57
C LYS A 159 19.99 -14.27 -0.86
N PHE A 160 19.29 -13.20 -1.28
CA PHE A 160 17.95 -13.29 -1.79
C PHE A 160 17.82 -12.48 -3.10
N ARG A 161 16.87 -12.87 -3.92
CA ARG A 161 16.47 -12.15 -5.13
C ARG A 161 14.95 -12.00 -5.13
N CYS A 162 14.47 -10.78 -5.41
CA CYS A 162 13.05 -10.50 -5.52
C CYS A 162 12.76 -9.62 -6.72
N ALA A 163 11.57 -9.81 -7.31
CA ALA A 163 10.96 -8.81 -8.17
C ALA A 163 9.93 -8.02 -7.35
N MET A 164 9.98 -6.71 -7.44
CA MET A 164 9.17 -5.77 -6.66
C MET A 164 8.39 -4.87 -7.60
N ALA A 165 7.15 -4.55 -7.24
CA ALA A 165 6.35 -3.55 -7.91
C ALA A 165 5.60 -2.68 -6.92
N HIS A 166 5.47 -1.40 -7.23
CA HIS A 166 4.57 -0.47 -6.55
C HIS A 166 4.07 0.54 -7.56
N ALA A 167 2.77 0.56 -7.82
CA ALA A 167 2.15 1.48 -8.75
C ALA A 167 0.79 1.96 -8.25
N GLY A 168 0.49 3.23 -8.55
CA GLY A 168 -0.82 3.83 -8.41
C GLY A 168 -1.53 3.92 -9.76
N TYR A 169 -2.82 3.65 -9.77
CA TYR A 169 -3.69 3.70 -10.93
C TYR A 169 -4.77 4.75 -10.71
N GLY A 170 -4.88 5.69 -11.64
CA GLY A 170 -5.81 6.81 -11.57
C GLY A 170 -7.01 6.66 -12.49
N GLY A 171 -7.84 7.70 -12.51
CA GLY A 171 -8.92 7.85 -13.48
C GLY A 171 -8.40 8.12 -14.91
N PRO A 172 -9.30 8.41 -15.86
CA PRO A 172 -8.92 8.67 -17.25
C PRO A 172 -7.88 9.79 -17.33
N ARG A 173 -6.92 9.65 -18.24
CA ARG A 173 -5.89 10.68 -18.52
C ARG A 173 -6.54 12.03 -18.56
N LEU A 174 -6.19 12.91 -17.62
CA LEU A 174 -6.45 14.33 -17.78
C LEU A 174 -5.63 14.79 -18.99
N SER A 175 -6.29 15.44 -19.96
CA SER A 175 -5.58 15.99 -21.10
C SER A 175 -4.50 16.97 -20.57
N GLU A 176 -3.32 16.97 -21.19
CA GLU A 176 -2.21 17.87 -20.83
C GLU A 176 -2.56 19.35 -20.94
N THR A 177 -3.73 19.68 -21.47
CA THR A 177 -4.25 21.05 -21.69
C THR A 177 -5.03 21.61 -20.49
N SER A 178 -5.21 20.88 -19.40
CA SER A 178 -5.87 21.42 -18.21
C SER A 178 -4.92 22.35 -17.45
N THR A 179 -5.16 23.65 -17.56
CA THR A 179 -4.52 24.73 -16.78
C THR A 179 -4.91 24.71 -15.29
N ASP A 180 -5.60 23.69 -14.85
CA ASP A 180 -6.08 23.55 -13.48
C ASP A 180 -4.96 23.03 -12.59
N ILE A 181 -4.14 23.97 -12.09
CA ILE A 181 -3.00 23.74 -11.19
C ILE A 181 -3.38 23.01 -9.88
N PHE A 182 -4.68 22.86 -9.59
CA PHE A 182 -5.20 22.14 -8.41
C PHE A 182 -5.62 20.69 -8.71
N ARG A 183 -5.54 20.23 -9.95
CA ARG A 183 -5.79 18.81 -10.25
C ARG A 183 -4.54 17.98 -10.02
N ILE A 184 -4.27 17.73 -8.75
CA ILE A 184 -3.37 16.67 -8.32
C ILE A 184 -3.81 15.37 -9.02
N GLN A 185 -2.88 14.68 -9.68
CA GLN A 185 -3.18 13.38 -10.28
C GLN A 185 -3.57 12.41 -9.17
N GLU A 186 -4.83 12.11 -9.09
CA GLU A 186 -5.44 11.38 -8.00
C GLU A 186 -5.46 9.90 -8.33
N PHE A 187 -4.72 9.10 -7.59
CA PHE A 187 -4.77 7.64 -7.72
C PHE A 187 -5.91 7.10 -6.86
N LYS A 188 -6.79 6.33 -7.49
CA LYS A 188 -7.88 5.63 -6.80
C LYS A 188 -7.51 4.23 -6.37
N SER A 189 -6.50 3.66 -6.98
CA SER A 189 -6.07 2.31 -6.69
C SER A 189 -4.55 2.23 -6.62
N THR A 190 -4.04 1.34 -5.79
CA THR A 190 -2.61 1.02 -5.73
C THR A 190 -2.41 -0.48 -5.77
N LEU A 191 -1.31 -0.90 -6.37
CA LEU A 191 -0.90 -2.29 -6.39
C LEU A 191 0.57 -2.40 -5.96
N GLN A 192 0.80 -3.28 -5.00
CA GLN A 192 2.14 -3.65 -4.52
C GLN A 192 2.33 -5.14 -4.73
N ILE A 193 3.47 -5.53 -5.26
CA ILE A 193 3.82 -6.94 -5.49
C ILE A 193 5.22 -7.20 -4.98
N ARG A 194 5.40 -8.30 -4.27
CA ARG A 194 6.70 -8.86 -3.89
C ARG A 194 6.76 -10.32 -4.30
N LEU A 195 7.72 -10.66 -5.14
CA LEU A 195 7.97 -12.02 -5.61
C LEU A 195 9.42 -12.40 -5.33
N CYS A 196 9.67 -13.00 -4.17
CA CYS A 196 10.99 -13.53 -3.83
C CYS A 196 11.07 -15.03 -4.14
N ALA A 197 12.28 -15.53 -4.41
CA ALA A 197 12.54 -16.91 -4.76
C ALA A 197 11.77 -17.41 -6.02
N THR A 198 11.46 -16.49 -6.93
CA THR A 198 10.84 -16.78 -8.23
C THR A 198 11.80 -16.39 -9.37
N ARG A 199 11.46 -16.80 -10.62
CA ARG A 199 12.16 -16.34 -11.82
C ARG A 199 11.67 -14.97 -12.32
N ALA A 200 10.73 -14.35 -11.65
CA ALA A 200 10.20 -13.04 -12.00
C ALA A 200 11.32 -11.98 -12.03
N SER A 201 11.24 -11.07 -12.99
CA SER A 201 12.14 -9.92 -13.15
C SER A 201 11.35 -8.62 -13.22
N ALA A 202 12.03 -7.49 -13.20
CA ALA A 202 11.42 -6.18 -13.43
C ALA A 202 10.68 -6.14 -14.77
N THR A 203 11.31 -6.61 -15.85
CA THR A 203 10.68 -6.64 -17.18
C THR A 203 9.44 -7.50 -17.21
N TRP A 204 9.47 -8.69 -16.58
CA TRP A 204 8.30 -9.56 -16.48
C TRP A 204 7.17 -8.89 -15.70
N LEU A 205 7.48 -8.22 -14.58
CA LEU A 205 6.48 -7.48 -13.81
C LEU A 205 5.96 -6.27 -14.58
N GLN A 206 6.82 -5.53 -15.27
CA GLN A 206 6.43 -4.35 -16.05
C GLN A 206 5.37 -4.71 -17.10
N ASP A 207 5.58 -5.80 -17.87
CA ASP A 207 4.60 -6.28 -18.84
C ASP A 207 3.25 -6.62 -18.18
N ARG A 208 3.28 -7.23 -16.99
CA ARG A 208 2.07 -7.61 -16.23
C ARG A 208 1.35 -6.40 -15.64
N MET A 209 2.08 -5.45 -15.09
CA MET A 209 1.52 -4.23 -14.50
C MET A 209 0.77 -3.37 -15.52
N GLN A 210 1.11 -3.45 -16.81
CA GLN A 210 0.38 -2.76 -17.90
C GLN A 210 -1.01 -3.33 -18.17
N ARG A 211 -1.33 -4.51 -17.66
CA ARG A 211 -2.60 -5.23 -17.86
C ARG A 211 -3.52 -5.18 -16.64
N VAL A 212 -3.09 -4.51 -15.58
CA VAL A 212 -3.86 -4.43 -14.34
C VAL A 212 -5.15 -3.66 -14.57
N ALA A 213 -6.27 -4.22 -14.12
CA ALA A 213 -7.58 -3.60 -14.04
C ALA A 213 -8.13 -3.72 -12.61
N PHE A 214 -8.88 -2.70 -12.16
CA PHE A 214 -9.52 -2.62 -10.86
C PHE A 214 -11.03 -2.56 -10.96
#